data_be13888545ace7c12acca628076bd50d
#
_entry.id   be13888545ace7c12acca628076bd50d
#
_cell.length_a   1.000
_cell.length_b   1.000
_cell.length_c   1.000
_cell.angle_alpha   90.00
_cell.angle_beta   90.00
_cell.angle_gamma   90.00
#
_symmetry.space_group_name_H-M   'P 1'
#
loop_
_entity.id
_entity.type
_entity.pdbx_description
1 polymer ?
#
loop_
_entity_poly.entity_id
_entity_poly.type
_entity_poly.pdbx_seq_one_letter_code
_entity_poly.pdbx_strand_id
1 'polypeptide(L)'
;KLIKISDLMHFPTQKEADNYLAQLSKQLSKTVQYNPQISTATRSTHGDALVASKGVSTGTIELRVAYSTSGDSNTGTITQANAYTTFTGFTLGFDWKEEVCYADITSSGKDIYAMASGELEYYFLIDGLIQLGRKAVSLDGYCFVIH
;
A
#
# COMPACT_ATOMS: atom_id res chain seq x y z
N LYS A 1 1.32 -4.94 -18.81
CA LYS A 1 1.66 -3.52 -18.85
C LYS A 1 2.71 -3.25 -19.92
N LEU A 2 2.42 -2.33 -20.81
CA LEU A 2 3.39 -1.86 -21.78
C LEU A 2 4.31 -0.84 -21.15
N ILE A 3 5.61 -1.10 -21.21
CA ILE A 3 6.63 -0.20 -20.69
C ILE A 3 7.45 0.31 -21.86
N LYS A 4 7.51 1.63 -21.98
CA LYS A 4 8.34 2.28 -23.01
C LYS A 4 9.75 2.46 -22.47
N ILE A 5 10.75 2.22 -23.29
CA ILE A 5 12.15 2.41 -22.91
C ILE A 5 12.40 3.82 -22.40
N SER A 6 11.74 4.83 -23.00
CA SER A 6 11.86 6.22 -22.56
C SER A 6 11.34 6.47 -21.16
N ASP A 7 10.51 5.58 -20.62
CA ASP A 7 9.94 5.71 -19.26
C ASP A 7 10.82 5.09 -18.19
N LEU A 8 11.89 4.38 -18.57
CA LEU A 8 12.76 3.69 -17.62
C LEU A 8 13.84 4.62 -17.08
N MET A 9 14.22 4.38 -15.84
CA MET A 9 15.40 5.06 -15.28
C MET A 9 16.66 4.54 -15.95
N HIS A 10 17.55 5.46 -16.27
CA HIS A 10 18.82 5.17 -16.95
C HIS A 10 19.97 5.29 -15.98
N PHE A 11 20.76 4.23 -15.87
CA PHE A 11 21.98 4.22 -15.07
C PHE A 11 23.16 3.93 -15.98
N PRO A 12 24.20 4.77 -15.98
CA PRO A 12 25.35 4.52 -16.83
C PRO A 12 26.18 3.32 -16.39
N THR A 13 26.11 2.95 -15.10
CA THR A 13 26.89 1.83 -14.56
C THR A 13 26.02 0.98 -13.62
N GLN A 14 26.42 -0.29 -13.46
CA GLN A 14 25.78 -1.19 -12.51
C GLN A 14 25.88 -0.67 -11.08
N LYS A 15 26.99 -0.03 -10.74
CA LYS A 15 27.19 0.51 -9.38
C LYS A 15 26.14 1.56 -9.02
N GLU A 16 25.82 2.45 -9.94
CA GLU A 16 24.80 3.48 -9.71
C GLU A 16 23.42 2.86 -9.56
N ALA A 17 23.11 1.84 -10.36
CA ALA A 17 21.86 1.10 -10.22
C ALA A 17 21.79 0.40 -8.87
N ASP A 18 22.86 -0.23 -8.43
CA ASP A 18 22.93 -0.93 -7.13
C ASP A 18 22.77 0.06 -5.97
N ASN A 19 23.34 1.25 -6.06
CA ASN A 19 23.16 2.28 -5.05
C ASN A 19 21.69 2.72 -4.95
N TYR A 20 21.03 2.87 -6.10
CA TYR A 20 19.62 3.23 -6.15
C TYR A 20 18.77 2.11 -5.54
N LEU A 21 19.08 0.85 -5.85
CA LEU A 21 18.35 -0.31 -5.31
C LEU A 21 18.52 -0.42 -3.80
N ALA A 22 19.69 -0.07 -3.28
CA ALA A 22 19.91 -0.05 -1.82
C ALA A 22 19.03 1.00 -1.15
N GLN A 23 18.89 2.18 -1.75
CA GLN A 23 17.98 3.22 -1.25
C GLN A 23 16.53 2.79 -1.34
N LEU A 24 16.13 2.13 -2.45
CA LEU A 24 14.78 1.61 -2.64
C LEU A 24 14.46 0.57 -1.56
N SER A 25 15.38 -0.35 -1.29
CA SER A 25 15.20 -1.36 -0.24
C SER A 25 15.01 -0.72 1.13
N LYS A 26 15.78 0.32 1.42
CA LYS A 26 15.65 1.07 2.67
C LYS A 26 14.30 1.76 2.77
N GLN A 27 13.83 2.34 1.68
CA GLN A 27 12.52 2.98 1.62
C GLN A 27 11.40 1.97 1.81
N LEU A 28 11.49 0.80 1.17
CA LEU A 28 10.49 -0.26 1.26
C LEU A 28 10.48 -0.95 2.64
N SER A 29 11.52 -0.81 3.43
CA SER A 29 11.57 -1.36 4.78
C SER A 29 10.74 -0.55 5.77
N LYS A 30 10.31 0.65 5.40
CA LYS A 30 9.56 1.55 6.28
C LYS A 30 8.10 1.57 5.88
N THR A 31 7.23 1.24 6.84
CA THR A 31 5.79 1.38 6.67
C THR A 31 5.31 2.59 7.46
N VAL A 32 4.59 3.49 6.81
CA VAL A 32 3.90 4.57 7.50
C VAL A 32 2.53 4.06 7.90
N GLN A 33 2.22 4.09 9.19
CA GLN A 33 0.94 3.66 9.72
C GLN A 33 0.13 4.87 10.15
N TYR A 34 -1.11 4.93 9.70
CA TYR A 34 -1.96 6.11 9.90
C TYR A 34 -2.95 5.91 11.05
N ASN A 35 -3.27 4.67 11.41
CA ASN A 35 -4.20 4.32 12.49
C ASN A 35 -5.49 5.16 12.42
N PRO A 36 -6.20 5.13 11.28
CA PRO A 36 -7.37 5.98 11.11
C PRO A 36 -8.46 5.63 12.08
N GLN A 37 -9.21 6.65 12.50
CA GLN A 37 -10.32 6.52 13.42
C GLN A 37 -11.63 6.62 12.66
N ILE A 38 -12.52 5.66 12.91
CA ILE A 38 -13.82 5.56 12.25
C ILE A 38 -14.88 6.04 13.22
N SER A 39 -15.68 7.02 12.80
CA SER A 39 -16.79 7.52 13.61
C SER A 39 -18.08 6.81 13.25
N THR A 40 -18.83 6.38 14.28
CA THR A 40 -20.16 5.79 14.13
C THR A 40 -21.24 6.71 14.71
N ALA A 41 -20.98 8.01 14.73
CA ALA A 41 -21.70 8.98 15.54
C ALA A 41 -23.19 9.12 15.23
N THR A 42 -23.65 8.86 14.02
CA THR A 42 -25.02 9.19 13.63
C THR A 42 -25.87 8.01 13.21
N ARG A 43 -25.39 7.19 12.32
CA ARG A 43 -26.12 6.04 11.77
C ARG A 43 -25.17 5.22 10.89
N SER A 44 -25.72 4.21 10.23
CA SER A 44 -24.93 3.40 9.29
C SER A 44 -24.24 4.27 8.26
N THR A 45 -22.93 4.05 8.11
CA THR A 45 -22.10 4.81 7.17
C THR A 45 -21.22 3.88 6.37
N HIS A 46 -20.80 4.39 5.22
CA HIS A 46 -19.76 3.77 4.41
C HIS A 46 -18.58 4.71 4.38
N GLY A 47 -17.37 4.17 4.40
CA GLY A 47 -16.19 4.98 4.35
C GLY A 47 -15.02 4.25 3.72
N ASP A 48 -13.93 4.99 3.56
CA ASP A 48 -12.67 4.49 3.03
C ASP A 48 -11.56 5.11 3.85
N ALA A 49 -10.64 4.29 4.33
CA ALA A 49 -9.57 4.75 5.20
C ALA A 49 -8.21 4.31 4.68
N LEU A 50 -7.26 5.23 4.74
CA LEU A 50 -5.85 4.93 4.46
C LEU A 50 -5.23 4.36 5.74
N VAL A 51 -4.81 3.10 5.68
CA VAL A 51 -4.32 2.36 6.84
C VAL A 51 -2.80 2.42 6.93
N ALA A 52 -2.12 2.19 5.81
CA ALA A 52 -0.66 2.16 5.78
C ALA A 52 -0.17 2.51 4.38
N SER A 53 1.09 2.92 4.28
CA SER A 53 1.71 3.18 3.00
C SER A 53 3.19 2.88 3.02
N LYS A 54 3.75 2.64 1.83
CA LYS A 54 5.19 2.52 1.61
C LYS A 54 5.57 3.35 0.40
N GLY A 55 6.62 4.13 0.56
CA GLY A 55 7.19 4.89 -0.55
C GLY A 55 7.97 3.99 -1.51
N VAL A 56 7.81 4.23 -2.79
CA VAL A 56 8.53 3.53 -3.85
C VAL A 56 9.08 4.59 -4.78
N SER A 57 10.32 5.01 -4.56
CA SER A 57 10.91 6.12 -5.30
C SER A 57 10.02 7.37 -5.14
N THR A 58 9.39 7.85 -6.21
CA THR A 58 8.47 9.00 -6.17
C THR A 58 7.00 8.57 -6.18
N GLY A 59 6.75 7.26 -6.12
CA GLY A 59 5.40 6.71 -6.02
C GLY A 59 5.10 6.21 -4.60
N THR A 60 3.88 5.72 -4.41
CA THR A 60 3.43 5.23 -3.10
C THR A 60 2.49 4.04 -3.28
N ILE A 61 2.78 2.96 -2.53
CA ILE A 61 1.84 1.85 -2.37
C ILE A 61 1.00 2.18 -1.13
N GLU A 62 -0.32 2.22 -1.29
CA GLU A 62 -1.24 2.50 -0.20
C GLU A 62 -2.09 1.27 0.10
N LEU A 63 -2.23 0.95 1.38
CA LEU A 63 -3.19 -0.04 1.88
C LEU A 63 -4.39 0.70 2.42
N ARG A 64 -5.55 0.44 1.84
CA ARG A 64 -6.80 1.09 2.18
C ARG A 64 -7.87 0.07 2.55
N VAL A 65 -8.82 0.50 3.34
CA VAL A 65 -9.97 -0.32 3.73
C VAL A 65 -11.25 0.44 3.42
N ALA A 66 -12.10 -0.17 2.62
CA ALA A 66 -13.48 0.26 2.44
C ALA A 66 -14.32 -0.45 3.50
N TYR A 67 -15.09 0.29 4.28
CA TYR A 67 -15.83 -0.26 5.41
C TYR A 67 -17.26 0.23 5.45
N SER A 68 -18.10 -0.52 6.18
CA SER A 68 -19.45 -0.12 6.53
C SER A 68 -19.62 -0.26 8.05
N THR A 69 -20.40 0.63 8.62
CA THR A 69 -20.69 0.61 10.05
C THR A 69 -22.21 0.64 10.27
N SER A 70 -22.64 0.20 11.43
CA SER A 70 -24.04 0.18 11.84
C SER A 70 -24.12 0.57 13.31
N GLY A 71 -25.23 1.22 13.71
CA GLY A 71 -25.43 1.67 15.07
C GLY A 71 -25.14 3.15 15.25
N ASP A 72 -25.16 3.59 16.51
CA ASP A 72 -24.91 4.98 16.87
C ASP A 72 -23.55 5.16 17.54
N SER A 73 -23.30 6.34 18.13
CA SER A 73 -22.04 6.65 18.80
C SER A 73 -21.72 5.74 19.99
N ASN A 74 -22.71 5.07 20.57
CA ASN A 74 -22.51 4.20 21.73
C ASN A 74 -22.46 2.72 21.34
N THR A 75 -23.22 2.32 20.30
CA THR A 75 -23.39 0.91 19.92
C THR A 75 -22.83 0.58 18.55
N GLY A 76 -22.25 1.57 17.87
CA GLY A 76 -21.79 1.40 16.52
C GLY A 76 -20.69 0.34 16.40
N THR A 77 -20.84 -0.51 15.40
CA THR A 77 -19.87 -1.56 15.06
C THR A 77 -19.59 -1.57 13.57
N ILE A 78 -18.46 -2.14 13.23
CA ILE A 78 -18.08 -2.38 11.83
C ILE A 78 -18.81 -3.63 11.36
N THR A 79 -19.56 -3.52 10.27
CA THR A 79 -20.29 -4.65 9.71
C THR A 79 -19.62 -5.25 8.48
N GLN A 80 -18.76 -4.49 7.80
CA GLN A 80 -18.11 -4.94 6.59
C GLN A 80 -16.77 -4.21 6.43
N ALA A 81 -15.76 -4.94 5.95
CA ALA A 81 -14.44 -4.37 5.70
C ALA A 81 -13.80 -5.10 4.52
N ASN A 82 -13.31 -4.33 3.56
CA ASN A 82 -12.61 -4.85 2.39
C ASN A 82 -11.32 -4.06 2.20
N ALA A 83 -10.20 -4.74 2.23
CA ALA A 83 -8.89 -4.12 2.00
C ALA A 83 -8.54 -4.16 0.52
N TYR A 84 -7.82 -3.14 0.08
CA TYR A 84 -7.28 -3.08 -1.27
C TYR A 84 -6.03 -2.20 -1.25
N THR A 85 -5.22 -2.34 -2.29
CA THR A 85 -4.03 -1.52 -2.46
C THR A 85 -4.14 -0.65 -3.70
N THR A 86 -3.45 0.48 -3.67
CA THR A 86 -3.26 1.35 -4.82
C THR A 86 -1.78 1.63 -4.98
N PHE A 87 -1.37 1.91 -6.19
CA PHE A 87 -0.02 2.33 -6.49
C PHE A 87 -0.10 3.61 -7.30
N THR A 88 0.24 4.73 -6.68
CA THR A 88 0.02 6.07 -7.23
C THR A 88 1.28 6.91 -7.18
N GLY A 89 1.21 8.09 -7.79
CA GLY A 89 2.34 9.00 -7.90
C GLY A 89 3.12 8.73 -9.17
N PHE A 90 4.41 9.05 -9.15
CA PHE A 90 5.28 8.83 -10.31
C PHE A 90 5.82 7.39 -10.24
N THR A 91 5.19 6.49 -11.02
CA THR A 91 5.41 5.05 -10.93
C THR A 91 6.08 4.44 -12.16
N LEU A 92 6.60 5.25 -13.06
CA LEU A 92 7.21 4.76 -14.30
C LEU A 92 8.41 3.85 -14.00
N GLY A 93 8.46 2.72 -14.69
CA GLY A 93 9.49 1.71 -14.48
C GLY A 93 9.20 0.76 -13.33
N PHE A 94 8.08 0.92 -12.64
CA PHE A 94 7.65 0.05 -11.54
C PHE A 94 6.28 -0.55 -11.83
N ASP A 95 6.06 -1.74 -11.30
CA ASP A 95 4.77 -2.42 -11.41
C ASP A 95 4.48 -3.12 -10.09
N TRP A 96 3.36 -2.78 -9.46
CA TRP A 96 2.94 -3.39 -8.20
C TRP A 96 2.00 -4.54 -8.48
N LYS A 97 2.34 -5.72 -7.99
CA LYS A 97 1.53 -6.93 -8.12
C LYS A 97 1.08 -7.39 -6.75
N GLU A 98 -0.13 -7.03 -6.39
CA GLU A 98 -0.75 -7.48 -5.15
C GLU A 98 -1.03 -8.97 -5.24
N GLU A 99 -0.59 -9.73 -4.24
CA GLU A 99 -0.80 -11.19 -4.18
C GLU A 99 -1.79 -11.56 -3.09
N VAL A 100 -1.66 -10.95 -1.92
CA VAL A 100 -2.55 -11.19 -0.78
C VAL A 100 -3.01 -9.84 -0.26
N CYS A 101 -4.31 -9.71 -0.02
CA CYS A 101 -4.86 -8.50 0.59
C CYS A 101 -6.15 -8.87 1.30
N TYR A 102 -6.23 -8.55 2.59
CA TYR A 102 -7.44 -8.84 3.36
C TYR A 102 -7.60 -7.87 4.51
N ALA A 103 -8.83 -7.82 5.00
CA ALA A 103 -9.18 -7.08 6.21
C ALA A 103 -10.02 -7.97 7.11
N ASP A 104 -9.69 -8.00 8.39
CA ASP A 104 -10.41 -8.75 9.41
C ASP A 104 -11.00 -7.80 10.42
N ILE A 105 -12.29 -7.95 10.69
CA ILE A 105 -12.96 -7.23 11.76
C ILE A 105 -12.72 -8.02 13.05
N THR A 106 -12.24 -7.34 14.09
CA THR A 106 -11.99 -7.99 15.38
C THR A 106 -13.31 -8.46 16.02
N SER A 107 -13.20 -9.38 16.98
CA SER A 107 -14.39 -9.96 17.61
C SER A 107 -15.29 -8.94 18.28
N SER A 108 -14.76 -7.81 18.71
CA SER A 108 -15.56 -6.74 19.31
C SER A 108 -16.33 -5.90 18.28
N GLY A 109 -15.97 -6.00 17.01
CA GLY A 109 -16.51 -5.14 15.95
C GLY A 109 -16.00 -3.70 16.00
N LYS A 110 -14.94 -3.44 16.76
CA LYS A 110 -14.42 -2.09 16.98
C LYS A 110 -13.15 -1.78 16.22
N ASP A 111 -12.47 -2.81 15.71
CA ASP A 111 -11.21 -2.63 15.02
C ASP A 111 -11.19 -3.44 13.73
N ILE A 112 -10.41 -2.95 12.78
CA ILE A 112 -10.10 -3.67 11.55
C ILE A 112 -8.59 -3.85 11.49
N TYR A 113 -8.14 -5.08 11.30
CA TYR A 113 -6.77 -5.35 10.91
C TYR A 113 -6.72 -5.58 9.41
N ALA A 114 -5.85 -4.88 8.71
CA ALA A 114 -5.67 -5.02 7.27
C ALA A 114 -4.24 -5.36 6.95
N MET A 115 -4.05 -6.16 5.91
CA MET A 115 -2.72 -6.59 5.48
C MET A 115 -2.72 -6.77 3.96
N ALA A 116 -1.61 -6.41 3.35
CA ALA A 116 -1.36 -6.67 1.94
C ALA A 116 0.08 -7.11 1.75
N SER A 117 0.29 -8.01 0.81
CA SER A 117 1.62 -8.40 0.36
C SER A 117 1.61 -8.64 -1.14
N GLY A 118 2.77 -8.51 -1.75
CA GLY A 118 2.92 -8.70 -3.17
C GLY A 118 4.34 -8.53 -3.62
N GLU A 119 4.51 -8.37 -4.91
CA GLU A 119 5.81 -8.11 -5.51
C GLU A 119 5.82 -6.76 -6.21
N LEU A 120 6.88 -6.01 -5.99
CA LEU A 120 7.19 -4.83 -6.78
C LEU A 120 8.19 -5.23 -7.85
N GLU A 121 7.78 -5.16 -9.10
CA GLU A 121 8.68 -5.35 -10.23
C GLU A 121 9.25 -4.01 -10.66
N TYR A 122 10.51 -4.00 -11.08
CA TYR A 122 11.12 -2.79 -11.58
C TYR A 122 11.94 -3.09 -12.83
N TYR A 123 12.01 -2.09 -13.70
CA TYR A 123 12.71 -2.18 -14.98
C TYR A 123 13.62 -0.96 -15.09
N PHE A 124 14.91 -1.21 -15.24
CA PHE A 124 15.91 -0.16 -15.39
C PHE A 124 16.71 -0.37 -16.67
N LEU A 125 17.23 0.71 -17.21
CA LEU A 125 18.17 0.66 -18.31
C LEU A 125 19.56 0.91 -17.74
N ILE A 126 20.42 -0.09 -17.81
CA ILE A 126 21.77 -0.02 -17.28
C ILE A 126 22.74 -0.25 -18.44
N ASP A 127 23.55 0.75 -18.73
CA ASP A 127 24.51 0.70 -19.85
C ASP A 127 23.83 0.21 -21.16
N GLY A 128 22.64 0.75 -21.42
CA GLY A 128 21.87 0.43 -22.63
C GLY A 128 21.10 -0.87 -22.59
N LEU A 129 21.18 -1.65 -21.52
CA LEU A 129 20.49 -2.94 -21.39
C LEU A 129 19.36 -2.86 -20.35
N ILE A 130 18.23 -3.46 -20.66
CA ILE A 130 17.10 -3.51 -19.74
C ILE A 130 17.38 -4.55 -18.65
N GLN A 131 17.26 -4.15 -17.40
CA GLN A 131 17.34 -5.05 -16.25
C GLN A 131 16.01 -5.08 -15.54
N LEU A 132 15.47 -6.29 -15.34
CA LEU A 132 14.27 -6.55 -14.56
C LEU A 132 14.67 -7.04 -13.18
N GLY A 133 14.00 -6.51 -12.16
CA GLY A 133 14.15 -7.01 -10.79
C GLY A 133 12.82 -7.07 -10.09
N ARG A 134 12.81 -7.71 -8.91
CA ARG A 134 11.63 -7.88 -8.08
C ARG A 134 11.97 -7.75 -6.62
N LYS A 135 11.05 -7.20 -5.85
CA LYS A 135 11.17 -7.13 -4.40
C LYS A 135 9.85 -7.52 -3.77
N ALA A 136 9.91 -8.37 -2.75
CA ALA A 136 8.74 -8.69 -1.94
C ALA A 136 8.42 -7.49 -1.06
N VAL A 137 7.14 -7.12 -1.00
CA VAL A 137 6.67 -5.99 -0.22
C VAL A 137 5.44 -6.40 0.57
N SER A 138 5.38 -6.04 1.84
CA SER A 138 4.21 -6.23 2.68
C SER A 138 3.99 -5.01 3.54
N LEU A 139 2.71 -4.75 3.85
CA LEU A 139 2.34 -3.68 4.76
C LEU A 139 1.04 -4.04 5.46
N ASP A 140 0.89 -3.55 6.69
CA ASP A 140 -0.30 -3.82 7.48
C ASP A 140 -0.59 -2.66 8.41
N GLY A 141 -1.75 -2.71 9.03
CA GLY A 141 -2.15 -1.71 10.00
C GLY A 141 -3.57 -1.92 10.51
N TYR A 142 -4.01 -1.00 11.34
CA TYR A 142 -5.30 -1.07 12.02
C TYR A 142 -6.12 0.19 11.79
N CYS A 143 -7.45 0.00 11.74
CA CYS A 143 -8.43 1.08 11.86
C CYS A 143 -9.19 0.88 13.17
N PHE A 144 -9.56 1.95 13.84
CA PHE A 144 -10.24 1.90 15.14
C PHE A 144 -11.54 2.66 15.09
N VAL A 145 -12.58 2.09 15.71
CA VAL A 145 -13.85 2.79 15.90
C VAL A 145 -13.78 3.63 17.16
N ILE A 146 -14.18 4.89 17.03
CA ILE A 146 -14.31 5.80 18.17
C ILE A 146 -15.78 6.08 18.45
N HIS A 147 -16.10 6.23 19.72
CA HIS A 147 -17.46 6.51 20.19
C HIS A 147 -17.54 7.86 20.85
#